data_7ebdf75eeb46719e57a1e36a72534c19
#
_entry.id   7ebdf75eeb46719e57a1e36a72534c19
#
_cell.length_a   1.000
_cell.length_b   1.000
_cell.length_c   1.000
_cell.angle_alpha   90.00
_cell.angle_beta   90.00
_cell.angle_gamma   90.00
#
_symmetry.space_group_name_H-M   'P 1'
#
loop_
_entity.id
_entity.type
_entity.pdbx_description
1 polymer ?
#
loop_
_entity_poly.entity_id
_entity_poly.type
_entity_poly.pdbx_seq_one_letter_code
_entity_poly.pdbx_strand_id
1 'polypeptide(L)'
;MFILDLRRIGSALVALFGIAVVVILVDYSRVLLLRRKLPPGPFPFPIVGNVLQLPKSKPWIIFEKWSQEYNDPLITVWIGRAPSIMVNDAWTASELMEKRANIYSSRPRHVVLGDMLNNTDTNQTLLTYGDQWRIHRKLTVYPSDENC
;
A
#
# COMPACT_ATOMS: atom_id res chain seq x y z
N MET A 1 -22.49 46.22 -12.25
CA MET A 1 -22.92 44.94 -11.70
C MET A 1 -21.98 43.79 -12.16
N PHE A 2 -21.77 43.59 -13.41
CA PHE A 2 -20.93 42.51 -13.99
C PHE A 2 -19.44 42.49 -13.52
N ILE A 3 -18.80 43.64 -13.37
CA ILE A 3 -17.39 43.76 -12.96
C ILE A 3 -17.19 43.42 -11.47
N LEU A 4 -18.17 43.70 -10.61
CA LEU A 4 -18.13 43.36 -9.18
C LEU A 4 -18.27 41.84 -8.96
N ASP A 5 -19.08 41.17 -9.79
CA ASP A 5 -19.24 39.72 -9.74
C ASP A 5 -17.97 39.01 -10.23
N LEU A 6 -17.31 39.51 -11.26
CA LEU A 6 -16.05 38.97 -11.78
C LEU A 6 -14.92 39.05 -10.74
N ARG A 7 -14.83 40.15 -9.98
CA ARG A 7 -13.88 40.29 -8.88
C ARG A 7 -14.15 39.34 -7.73
N ARG A 8 -15.41 39.14 -7.37
CA ARG A 8 -15.82 38.16 -6.33
C ARG A 8 -15.50 36.72 -6.74
N ILE A 9 -15.74 36.36 -7.98
CA ILE A 9 -15.40 35.04 -8.53
C ILE A 9 -13.87 34.84 -8.51
N GLY A 10 -13.10 35.85 -8.94
CA GLY A 10 -11.64 35.80 -8.90
C GLY A 10 -11.09 35.61 -7.49
N SER A 11 -11.60 36.36 -6.52
CA SER A 11 -11.16 36.23 -5.12
C SER A 11 -11.54 34.87 -4.51
N ALA A 12 -12.69 34.33 -4.85
CA ALA A 12 -13.12 33.00 -4.42
C ALA A 12 -12.23 31.91 -4.98
N LEU A 13 -11.85 31.99 -6.26
CA LEU A 13 -10.95 31.01 -6.89
C LEU A 13 -9.55 31.05 -6.26
N VAL A 14 -9.01 32.24 -5.97
CA VAL A 14 -7.72 32.37 -5.27
C VAL A 14 -7.79 31.79 -3.87
N ALA A 15 -8.87 32.04 -3.14
CA ALA A 15 -9.07 31.48 -1.80
C ALA A 15 -9.16 29.93 -1.85
N LEU A 16 -9.93 29.37 -2.78
CA LEU A 16 -10.04 27.92 -2.98
C LEU A 16 -8.68 27.30 -3.34
N PHE A 17 -7.93 27.93 -4.21
CA PHE A 17 -6.57 27.49 -4.57
C PHE A 17 -5.65 27.50 -3.34
N GLY A 18 -5.66 28.57 -2.57
CA GLY A 18 -4.89 28.68 -1.33
C GLY A 18 -5.23 27.58 -0.34
N ILE A 19 -6.52 27.29 -0.12
CA ILE A 19 -6.98 26.20 0.75
C ILE A 19 -6.48 24.85 0.23
N ALA A 20 -6.60 24.60 -1.08
CA ALA A 20 -6.12 23.35 -1.69
C ALA A 20 -4.62 23.14 -1.49
N VAL A 21 -3.82 24.19 -1.66
CA VAL A 21 -2.36 24.14 -1.43
C VAL A 21 -2.07 23.82 0.03
N VAL A 22 -2.74 24.49 0.98
CA VAL A 22 -2.56 24.23 2.42
C VAL A 22 -2.91 22.76 2.77
N VAL A 23 -4.03 22.24 2.25
CA VAL A 23 -4.44 20.85 2.48
C VAL A 23 -3.38 19.88 1.95
N ILE A 24 -2.85 20.11 0.75
CA ILE A 24 -1.80 19.27 0.15
C ILE A 24 -0.52 19.34 1.01
N LEU A 25 -0.10 20.49 1.48
CA LEU A 25 1.08 20.65 2.33
C LEU A 25 0.92 19.95 3.68
N VAL A 26 -0.23 20.07 4.31
CA VAL A 26 -0.54 19.40 5.58
C VAL A 26 -0.53 17.88 5.39
N ASP A 27 -1.15 17.40 4.33
CA ASP A 27 -1.17 15.97 4.01
C ASP A 27 0.25 15.43 3.73
N TYR A 28 1.00 16.14 2.91
CA TYR A 28 2.38 15.77 2.60
C TYR A 28 3.29 15.77 3.83
N SER A 29 3.11 16.72 4.75
CA SER A 29 3.85 16.73 6.01
C SER A 29 3.59 15.47 6.85
N ARG A 30 2.36 14.96 6.87
CA ARG A 30 2.00 13.68 7.53
C ARG A 30 2.72 12.50 6.88
N VAL A 31 2.78 12.44 5.56
CA VAL A 31 3.53 11.42 4.80
C VAL A 31 5.00 11.45 5.19
N LEU A 32 5.63 12.62 5.26
CA LEU A 32 7.03 12.78 5.65
C LEU A 32 7.30 12.38 7.11
N LEU A 33 6.38 12.70 8.02
CA LEU A 33 6.48 12.27 9.42
C LEU A 33 6.36 10.75 9.56
N LEU A 34 5.44 10.13 8.81
CA LEU A 34 5.27 8.68 8.81
C LEU A 34 6.48 7.97 8.20
N ARG A 35 7.08 8.53 7.13
CA ARG A 35 8.30 8.02 6.51
C ARG A 35 9.45 7.83 7.50
N ARG A 36 9.57 8.68 8.52
CA ARG A 36 10.62 8.56 9.56
C ARG A 36 10.49 7.31 10.43
N LYS A 37 9.30 6.70 10.46
CA LYS A 37 8.99 5.50 11.26
C LYS A 37 9.01 4.21 10.45
N LEU A 38 9.17 4.31 9.14
CA LEU A 38 9.13 3.19 8.20
C LEU A 38 10.55 2.88 7.69
N PRO A 39 10.76 1.67 7.14
CA PRO A 39 11.99 1.31 6.45
C PRO A 39 12.39 2.34 5.38
N PRO A 40 13.67 2.40 5.00
CA PRO A 40 14.16 3.33 3.99
C PRO A 40 13.49 3.09 2.63
N GLY A 41 13.55 4.10 1.76
CA GLY A 41 12.98 4.01 0.43
C GLY A 41 13.05 5.32 -0.32
N PRO A 42 12.70 5.31 -1.61
CA PRO A 42 12.75 6.50 -2.45
C PRO A 42 11.84 7.61 -1.91
N PHE A 43 12.18 8.84 -2.23
CA PHE A 43 11.43 9.99 -1.76
C PHE A 43 10.07 10.07 -2.46
N PRO A 44 8.93 10.09 -1.73
CA PRO A 44 7.61 10.15 -2.32
C PRO A 44 7.29 11.54 -2.86
N PHE A 45 6.67 11.62 -4.04
CA PHE A 45 6.08 12.86 -4.53
C PHE A 45 4.76 13.18 -3.82
N PRO A 46 4.39 14.44 -3.67
CA PRO A 46 3.08 14.82 -3.14
C PRO A 46 1.95 14.16 -3.95
N ILE A 47 0.90 13.68 -3.27
CA ILE A 47 -0.32 13.06 -3.82
C ILE A 47 -0.06 11.69 -4.47
N VAL A 48 0.90 11.58 -5.41
CA VAL A 48 1.12 10.38 -6.23
C VAL A 48 2.11 9.38 -5.62
N GLY A 49 2.88 9.79 -4.60
CA GLY A 49 3.90 8.92 -3.98
C GLY A 49 5.03 8.57 -4.97
N ASN A 50 5.39 7.29 -5.04
CA ASN A 50 6.45 6.78 -5.92
C ASN A 50 5.93 6.17 -7.22
N VAL A 51 4.63 6.28 -7.53
CA VAL A 51 4.02 5.63 -8.72
C VAL A 51 4.74 6.02 -10.01
N LEU A 52 5.16 7.28 -10.13
CA LEU A 52 5.87 7.78 -11.33
C LEU A 52 7.33 7.28 -11.43
N GLN A 53 7.89 6.76 -10.33
CA GLN A 53 9.25 6.22 -10.29
C GLN A 53 9.26 4.71 -10.60
N LEU A 54 8.08 4.06 -10.58
CA LEU A 54 7.94 2.65 -10.87
C LEU A 54 7.91 2.41 -12.37
N PRO A 55 8.71 1.46 -12.90
CA PRO A 55 8.64 1.07 -14.30
C PRO A 55 7.33 0.33 -14.57
N LYS A 56 6.80 0.48 -15.79
CA LYS A 56 5.58 -0.23 -16.25
C LYS A 56 5.77 -1.74 -16.35
N SER A 57 7.01 -2.21 -16.50
CA SER A 57 7.35 -3.62 -16.60
C SER A 57 8.47 -3.98 -15.64
N LYS A 58 8.41 -5.20 -15.08
CA LYS A 58 9.43 -5.79 -14.20
C LYS A 58 9.80 -4.90 -12.99
N PRO A 59 8.84 -4.46 -12.17
CA PRO A 59 9.09 -3.56 -11.04
C PRO A 59 10.02 -4.16 -9.98
N TRP A 60 10.14 -5.49 -9.91
CA TRP A 60 11.04 -6.18 -8.96
C TRP A 60 12.52 -5.84 -9.17
N ILE A 61 12.95 -5.53 -10.39
CA ILE A 61 14.34 -5.13 -10.67
C ILE A 61 14.68 -3.81 -9.97
N ILE A 62 13.75 -2.87 -9.95
CA ILE A 62 13.98 -1.59 -9.27
C ILE A 62 13.91 -1.74 -7.76
N PHE A 63 13.08 -2.66 -7.24
CA PHE A 63 13.02 -2.95 -5.81
C PHE A 63 14.34 -3.57 -5.31
N GLU A 64 14.92 -4.49 -6.08
CA GLU A 64 16.23 -5.06 -5.81
C GLU A 64 17.32 -3.98 -5.81
N LYS A 65 17.33 -3.11 -6.82
CA LYS A 65 18.27 -1.99 -6.91
C LYS A 65 18.15 -1.07 -5.69
N TRP A 66 16.95 -0.70 -5.28
CA TRP A 66 16.74 0.13 -4.09
C TRP A 66 17.17 -0.59 -2.81
N SER A 67 16.93 -1.89 -2.69
CA SER A 67 17.39 -2.69 -1.55
C SER A 67 18.91 -2.62 -1.41
N GLN A 68 19.63 -2.72 -2.53
CA GLN A 68 21.10 -2.58 -2.55
C GLN A 68 21.54 -1.14 -2.23
N GLU A 69 20.86 -0.14 -2.80
CA GLU A 69 21.18 1.28 -2.61
C GLU A 69 21.01 1.74 -1.15
N TYR A 70 19.92 1.30 -0.49
CA TYR A 70 19.64 1.63 0.90
C TYR A 70 20.23 0.63 1.89
N ASN A 71 20.85 -0.46 1.41
CA ASN A 71 21.41 -1.55 2.20
C ASN A 71 20.44 -2.09 3.26
N ASP A 72 19.18 -2.26 2.87
CA ASP A 72 18.09 -2.75 3.71
C ASP A 72 17.23 -3.73 2.90
N PRO A 73 16.87 -4.92 3.46
CA PRO A 73 15.99 -5.87 2.79
C PRO A 73 14.54 -5.39 2.71
N LEU A 74 14.16 -4.39 3.50
CA LEU A 74 12.83 -3.81 3.55
C LEU A 74 12.84 -2.43 2.91
N ILE A 75 12.08 -2.25 1.84
CA ILE A 75 11.98 -0.97 1.12
C ILE A 75 10.55 -0.45 1.18
N THR A 76 10.39 0.80 1.61
CA THR A 76 9.10 1.47 1.61
C THR A 76 8.85 2.20 0.29
N VAL A 77 7.78 1.80 -0.39
CA VAL A 77 7.29 2.43 -1.62
C VAL A 77 5.91 3.02 -1.38
N TRP A 78 5.69 4.25 -1.76
CA TRP A 78 4.42 4.94 -1.57
C TRP A 78 3.56 4.85 -2.83
N ILE A 79 2.40 4.22 -2.71
CA ILE A 79 1.39 4.16 -3.76
C ILE A 79 0.32 5.21 -3.41
N GLY A 80 0.43 6.39 -4.02
CA GLY A 80 -0.31 7.55 -3.58
C GLY A 80 0.07 7.93 -2.15
N ARG A 81 -0.88 7.80 -1.22
CA ARG A 81 -0.71 8.12 0.22
C ARG A 81 -0.48 6.90 1.10
N ALA A 82 -0.57 5.70 0.54
CA ALA A 82 -0.41 4.45 1.26
C ALA A 82 1.03 3.95 1.17
N PRO A 83 1.70 3.68 2.31
CA PRO A 83 3.00 3.03 2.29
C PRO A 83 2.83 1.54 2.03
N SER A 84 3.64 1.01 1.13
CA SER A 84 3.76 -0.42 0.84
C SER A 84 5.19 -0.85 1.11
N ILE A 85 5.38 -1.86 1.94
CA ILE A 85 6.71 -2.38 2.28
C ILE A 85 7.00 -3.57 1.37
N MET A 86 8.06 -3.44 0.57
CA MET A 86 8.58 -4.51 -0.29
C MET A 86 9.65 -5.27 0.48
N VAL A 87 9.51 -6.58 0.54
CA VAL A 87 10.47 -7.50 1.19
C VAL A 87 11.30 -8.13 0.08
N ASN A 88 12.60 -7.83 0.05
CA ASN A 88 13.53 -8.27 -0.99
C ASN A 88 14.45 -9.41 -0.56
N ASP A 89 14.27 -9.92 0.66
CA ASP A 89 15.09 -11.00 1.21
C ASP A 89 14.23 -12.17 1.69
N ALA A 90 14.65 -13.39 1.36
CA ALA A 90 13.92 -14.62 1.71
C ALA A 90 13.87 -14.88 3.23
N TRP A 91 14.94 -14.57 3.96
CA TRP A 91 15.00 -14.74 5.41
C TRP A 91 14.04 -13.80 6.12
N THR A 92 14.05 -12.55 5.71
CA THR A 92 13.11 -11.54 6.23
C THR A 92 11.67 -11.89 5.89
N ALA A 93 11.42 -12.41 4.68
CA ALA A 93 10.09 -12.88 4.29
C ALA A 93 9.62 -14.06 5.17
N SER A 94 10.47 -15.07 5.43
CA SER A 94 10.16 -16.18 6.33
C SER A 94 9.89 -15.70 7.75
N GLU A 95 10.72 -14.79 8.28
CA GLU A 95 10.50 -14.22 9.62
C GLU A 95 9.14 -13.54 9.76
N LEU A 96 8.74 -12.74 8.75
CA LEU A 96 7.47 -12.01 8.78
C LEU A 96 6.26 -12.90 8.49
N MET A 97 6.34 -13.77 7.48
CA MET A 97 5.21 -14.52 6.94
C MET A 97 4.99 -15.87 7.62
N GLU A 98 6.02 -16.46 8.21
CA GLU A 98 5.93 -17.74 8.92
C GLU A 98 5.89 -17.53 10.43
N LYS A 99 6.95 -16.95 11.01
CA LYS A 99 7.05 -16.81 12.47
C LYS A 99 6.09 -15.77 13.05
N ARG A 100 5.75 -14.73 12.28
CA ARG A 100 4.81 -13.67 12.68
C ARG A 100 3.55 -13.63 11.82
N ALA A 101 3.14 -14.77 11.28
CA ALA A 101 1.99 -14.92 10.41
C ALA A 101 0.68 -14.37 11.04
N ASN A 102 0.52 -14.51 12.35
CA ASN A 102 -0.63 -13.97 13.08
C ASN A 102 -0.80 -12.44 12.95
N ILE A 103 0.29 -11.71 12.68
CA ILE A 103 0.28 -10.24 12.54
C ILE A 103 0.21 -9.85 11.05
N TYR A 104 1.01 -10.51 10.19
CA TYR A 104 1.26 -10.06 8.82
C TYR A 104 0.49 -10.85 7.74
N SER A 105 -0.22 -11.92 8.09
CA SER A 105 -0.98 -12.72 7.11
C SER A 105 -2.33 -12.14 6.73
N SER A 106 -2.78 -11.09 7.39
CA SER A 106 -4.06 -10.45 7.06
C SER A 106 -4.04 -9.81 5.68
N ARG A 107 -5.08 -10.03 4.89
CA ARG A 107 -5.22 -9.43 3.56
C ARG A 107 -6.01 -8.12 3.64
N PRO A 108 -5.69 -7.11 2.82
CA PRO A 108 -6.52 -5.92 2.72
C PRO A 108 -7.89 -6.29 2.15
N ARG A 109 -8.94 -5.61 2.62
CA ARG A 109 -10.29 -5.81 2.14
C ARG A 109 -10.42 -5.37 0.69
N HIS A 110 -10.76 -6.29 -0.19
CA HIS A 110 -11.02 -6.02 -1.61
C HIS A 110 -12.53 -5.88 -1.83
N VAL A 111 -13.02 -4.64 -1.86
CA VAL A 111 -14.47 -4.37 -1.97
C VAL A 111 -15.08 -4.97 -3.23
N VAL A 112 -14.45 -4.79 -4.38
CA VAL A 112 -14.98 -5.31 -5.66
C VAL A 112 -14.89 -6.83 -5.73
N LEU A 113 -13.70 -7.40 -5.51
CA LEU A 113 -13.47 -8.84 -5.64
C LEU A 113 -14.01 -9.64 -4.46
N GLY A 114 -14.02 -9.03 -3.27
CA GLY A 114 -14.53 -9.66 -2.06
C GLY A 114 -16.04 -9.46 -1.91
N ASP A 115 -16.44 -8.24 -1.58
CA ASP A 115 -17.80 -7.96 -1.14
C ASP A 115 -18.81 -8.00 -2.28
N MET A 116 -18.50 -7.39 -3.45
CA MET A 116 -19.46 -7.32 -4.58
C MET A 116 -19.63 -8.65 -5.31
N LEU A 117 -18.57 -9.47 -5.40
CA LEU A 117 -18.62 -10.79 -6.01
C LEU A 117 -18.86 -11.92 -5.00
N ASN A 118 -19.15 -11.58 -3.73
CA ASN A 118 -19.38 -12.52 -2.62
C ASN A 118 -18.29 -13.60 -2.49
N ASN A 119 -17.06 -13.21 -2.70
CA ASN A 119 -15.91 -14.13 -2.79
C ASN A 119 -15.00 -14.09 -1.54
N THR A 120 -15.42 -13.33 -0.50
CA THR A 120 -14.67 -13.16 0.74
C THR A 120 -14.54 -14.44 1.54
N ASP A 121 -15.56 -15.30 1.50
CA ASP A 121 -15.64 -16.50 2.35
C ASP A 121 -15.12 -17.76 1.65
N THR A 122 -14.98 -17.72 0.34
CA THR A 122 -14.61 -18.89 -0.48
C THR A 122 -13.19 -18.84 -1.02
N ASN A 123 -12.61 -17.64 -1.19
CA ASN A 123 -11.29 -17.49 -1.78
C ASN A 123 -10.21 -17.24 -0.73
N GLN A 124 -9.36 -18.22 -0.49
CA GLN A 124 -8.24 -18.16 0.46
C GLN A 124 -7.34 -16.93 0.26
N THR A 125 -7.19 -16.45 -0.97
CA THR A 125 -6.33 -15.29 -1.28
C THR A 125 -6.92 -13.96 -0.78
N LEU A 126 -8.24 -13.90 -0.55
CA LEU A 126 -8.96 -12.72 -0.08
C LEU A 126 -9.35 -12.79 1.41
N LEU A 127 -9.27 -13.98 2.01
CA LEU A 127 -9.60 -14.19 3.43
C LEU A 127 -8.67 -13.38 4.33
N THR A 128 -9.25 -12.71 5.31
CA THR A 128 -8.50 -12.15 6.43
C THR A 128 -8.03 -13.29 7.35
N TYR A 129 -6.94 -13.06 8.07
CA TYR A 129 -6.42 -14.05 9.01
C TYR A 129 -7.44 -14.36 10.10
N GLY A 130 -7.84 -15.64 10.20
CA GLY A 130 -8.86 -16.13 11.13
C GLY A 130 -9.04 -17.65 11.02
N ASP A 131 -10.07 -18.18 11.66
CA ASP A 131 -10.29 -19.64 11.70
C ASP A 131 -10.61 -20.21 10.31
N GLN A 132 -11.41 -19.53 9.50
CA GLN A 132 -11.68 -19.93 8.12
C GLN A 132 -10.40 -19.98 7.29
N TRP A 133 -9.55 -18.94 7.37
CA TRP A 133 -8.27 -18.92 6.69
C TRP A 133 -7.37 -20.10 7.10
N ARG A 134 -7.34 -20.45 8.40
CA ARG A 134 -6.57 -21.59 8.92
C ARG A 134 -7.08 -22.92 8.36
N ILE A 135 -8.40 -23.09 8.28
CA ILE A 135 -9.02 -24.30 7.70
C ILE A 135 -8.65 -24.42 6.23
N HIS A 136 -8.84 -23.38 5.43
CA HIS A 136 -8.49 -23.38 4.02
C HIS A 136 -7.00 -23.67 3.79
N ARG A 137 -6.13 -23.06 4.61
CA ARG A 137 -4.68 -23.30 4.51
C ARG A 137 -4.30 -24.74 4.83
N LYS A 138 -4.92 -25.34 5.84
CA LYS A 138 -4.70 -26.76 6.14
C LYS A 138 -5.07 -27.67 4.97
N LEU A 139 -6.23 -27.44 4.35
CA LEU A 139 -6.69 -28.21 3.20
C LEU A 139 -5.76 -28.05 1.97
N THR A 140 -5.11 -26.92 1.84
CA THR A 140 -4.20 -26.65 0.70
C THR A 140 -2.80 -27.23 0.93
N VAL A 141 -2.31 -27.20 2.18
CA VAL A 141 -0.95 -27.66 2.53
C VAL A 141 -0.90 -29.17 2.76
N TYR A 142 -1.99 -29.76 3.26
CA TYR A 142 -2.15 -31.21 3.37
C TYR A 142 -3.19 -31.66 2.34
N PRO A 143 -2.79 -31.91 1.07
CA PRO A 143 -3.64 -32.66 0.19
C PRO A 143 -3.91 -34.00 0.90
N SER A 144 -5.19 -34.37 0.98
CA SER A 144 -5.63 -35.64 1.55
C SER A 144 -4.70 -36.74 1.01
N ASP A 145 -3.92 -37.38 1.89
CA ASP A 145 -3.22 -38.60 1.53
C ASP A 145 -4.26 -39.55 0.95
N GLU A 146 -4.14 -39.84 -0.33
CA GLU A 146 -4.98 -40.83 -1.03
C GLU A 146 -4.66 -42.24 -0.54
N ASN A 147 -4.73 -42.47 0.76
CA ASN A 147 -4.64 -43.79 1.38
C ASN A 147 -5.53 -43.83 2.61
N CYS A 148 -6.83 -43.90 2.37
CA CYS A 148 -7.83 -44.51 3.23
C CYS A 148 -8.75 -45.41 2.38
#